data_47b739e8220f80ffa1ffa9ee6384e8f7
#
_entry.id   47b739e8220f80ffa1ffa9ee6384e8f7
#
_cell.length_a   1.000
_cell.length_b   1.000
_cell.length_c   1.000
_cell.angle_alpha   90.00
_cell.angle_beta   90.00
_cell.angle_gamma   90.00
#
_symmetry.space_group_name_H-M   'P 1'
#
loop_
_entity.id
_entity.type
_entity.pdbx_description
1 polymer ?
#
loop_
_entity_poly.entity_id
_entity_poly.type
_entity_poly.pdbx_seq_one_letter_code
_entity_poly.pdbx_strand_id
1 'polypeptide(L)'
;NAETDFVWQKGTQIIPIEVKCGKNAHLRSLHSFMDLSGGDLAVRIWSGPYSIDDVKTVAGKSFRLINLPFYYLGSLPKILASI
;
A
#
# COMPACT_ATOMS: atom_id res chain seq x y z
N ASN A 1 -7.03 -10.74 -11.57
CA ASN A 1 -7.57 -10.51 -10.24
C ASN A 1 -6.71 -9.53 -9.46
N ALA A 2 -7.38 -8.67 -8.72
CA ALA A 2 -6.70 -7.75 -7.81
C ALA A 2 -6.52 -8.45 -6.47
N GLU A 3 -5.27 -8.67 -6.09
CA GLU A 3 -4.94 -9.32 -4.83
C GLU A 3 -4.02 -8.43 -4.01
N THR A 4 -4.19 -8.48 -2.70
CA THR A 4 -3.31 -7.81 -1.76
C THR A 4 -3.13 -8.73 -0.55
N ASP A 5 -2.00 -8.62 0.13
CA ASP A 5 -1.69 -9.51 1.24
C ASP A 5 -2.59 -9.25 2.44
N PHE A 6 -2.83 -7.97 2.73
CA PHE A 6 -3.66 -7.57 3.86
C PHE A 6 -4.49 -6.36 3.48
N VAL A 7 -5.58 -6.18 4.22
CA VAL A 7 -6.40 -4.99 4.12
C VAL A 7 -6.62 -4.44 5.52
N TRP A 8 -6.38 -3.15 5.71
CA TRP A 8 -6.65 -2.44 6.95
C TRP A 8 -7.87 -1.56 6.75
N GLN A 9 -8.85 -1.68 7.62
CA GLN A 9 -10.04 -0.85 7.55
C GLN A 9 -9.98 0.22 8.63
N LYS A 10 -10.08 1.48 8.21
CA LYS A 10 -10.10 2.64 9.10
C LYS A 10 -11.37 3.43 8.82
N GLY A 11 -12.39 3.28 9.66
CA GLY A 11 -13.70 3.83 9.37
C GLY A 11 -14.29 3.21 8.12
N THR A 12 -14.62 4.04 7.13
CA THR A 12 -15.09 3.57 5.82
C THR A 12 -13.95 3.39 4.82
N GLN A 13 -12.73 3.77 5.20
CA GLN A 13 -11.57 3.68 4.32
C GLN A 13 -10.94 2.29 4.38
N ILE A 14 -10.68 1.73 3.21
CA ILE A 14 -10.00 0.44 3.08
C ILE A 14 -8.60 0.69 2.54
N ILE A 15 -7.60 0.28 3.31
CA ILE A 15 -6.19 0.51 2.97
C ILE A 15 -5.54 -0.83 2.68
N PRO A 16 -5.18 -1.11 1.43
CA PRO A 16 -4.47 -2.35 1.10
C PRO A 16 -3.02 -2.27 1.55
N ILE A 17 -2.50 -3.39 2.03
CA ILE A 17 -1.13 -3.51 2.50
C ILE A 17 -0.49 -4.67 1.74
N GLU A 18 0.60 -4.40 1.05
CA GLU A 18 1.33 -5.41 0.31
C GLU A 18 2.72 -5.58 0.89
N VAL A 19 3.11 -6.83 1.13
CA VAL A 19 4.44 -7.17 1.63
C VAL A 19 5.25 -7.72 0.46
N LYS A 20 6.33 -7.04 0.11
CA LYS A 20 7.19 -7.43 -1.00
C LYS A 20 8.63 -7.56 -0.58
N CYS A 21 9.20 -8.73 -0.84
CA CYS A 21 10.62 -9.02 -0.59
C CYS A 21 11.33 -9.12 -1.92
N GLY A 22 12.56 -8.61 -1.96
CA GLY A 22 13.42 -8.78 -3.12
C GLY A 22 13.35 -7.63 -4.13
N LYS A 23 14.10 -7.80 -5.20
CA LYS A 23 14.38 -6.73 -6.15
C LYS A 23 13.24 -6.42 -7.10
N ASN A 24 12.32 -7.36 -7.28
CA ASN A 24 11.25 -7.24 -8.27
C ASN A 24 9.90 -7.00 -7.62
N ALA A 25 9.86 -6.08 -6.67
CA ALA A 25 8.62 -5.72 -5.99
C ALA A 25 7.71 -4.96 -6.94
N HIS A 26 6.77 -5.66 -7.54
CA HIS A 26 5.81 -5.05 -8.46
C HIS A 26 4.60 -4.53 -7.72
N LEU A 27 4.05 -3.42 -8.22
CA LEU A 27 2.84 -2.82 -7.66
C LEU A 27 1.60 -3.15 -8.47
N ARG A 28 1.67 -4.11 -9.39
CA ARG A 28 0.57 -4.39 -10.31
C ARG A 28 -0.73 -4.74 -9.58
N SER A 29 -0.66 -5.65 -8.61
CA SER A 29 -1.84 -6.04 -7.84
C SER A 29 -2.40 -4.88 -7.05
N LEU A 30 -1.51 -4.07 -6.48
CA LEU A 30 -1.90 -2.90 -5.72
C LEU A 30 -2.58 -1.87 -6.61
N HIS A 31 -2.05 -1.62 -7.80
CA HIS A 31 -2.67 -0.71 -8.76
C HIS A 31 -4.07 -1.16 -9.14
N SER A 32 -4.22 -2.46 -9.43
CA SER A 32 -5.54 -3.02 -9.77
C SER A 32 -6.53 -2.86 -8.62
N PHE A 33 -6.07 -3.13 -7.40
CA PHE A 33 -6.91 -2.97 -6.21
C PHE A 33 -7.36 -1.52 -6.06
N MET A 34 -6.44 -0.56 -6.24
CA MET A 34 -6.76 0.86 -6.11
C MET A 34 -7.76 1.32 -7.17
N ASP A 35 -7.62 0.82 -8.40
CA ASP A 35 -8.58 1.15 -9.46
C ASP A 35 -9.99 0.64 -9.12
N LEU A 36 -10.09 -0.53 -8.51
CA LEU A 36 -11.38 -1.14 -8.19
C LEU A 36 -12.01 -0.59 -6.92
N SER A 37 -11.19 -0.31 -5.91
CA SER A 37 -11.70 0.08 -4.59
C SER A 37 -12.09 1.55 -4.48
N GLY A 38 -11.57 2.39 -5.36
CA GLY A 38 -11.78 3.83 -5.27
C GLY A 38 -11.03 4.52 -4.13
N GLY A 39 -10.14 3.81 -3.43
CA GLY A 39 -9.36 4.37 -2.35
C GLY A 39 -8.23 5.27 -2.83
N ASP A 40 -7.60 5.97 -1.90
CA ASP A 40 -6.55 6.93 -2.22
C ASP A 40 -5.26 6.71 -1.41
N LEU A 41 -5.20 5.64 -0.63
CA LEU A 41 -4.06 5.34 0.23
C LEU A 41 -3.76 3.85 0.19
N ALA A 42 -2.47 3.52 0.07
CA ALA A 42 -1.98 2.15 0.09
C ALA A 42 -0.66 2.09 0.84
N VAL A 43 -0.30 0.91 1.33
CA VAL A 43 0.94 0.69 2.04
C VAL A 43 1.68 -0.47 1.39
N ARG A 44 2.99 -0.30 1.21
CA ARG A 44 3.88 -1.38 0.80
C ARG A 44 4.95 -1.56 1.85
N ILE A 45 5.15 -2.79 2.29
CA ILE A 45 6.25 -3.15 3.18
C ILE A 45 7.31 -3.83 2.33
N TRP A 46 8.52 -3.30 2.36
CA TRP A 46 9.56 -3.72 1.42
C TRP A 46 10.96 -3.66 2.06
N SER A 47 11.97 -4.00 1.27
CA SER A 47 13.36 -3.98 1.72
C SER A 47 14.01 -2.61 1.62
N GLY A 48 13.33 -1.64 1.04
CA GLY A 48 13.86 -0.30 0.87
C GLY A 48 13.54 0.62 2.03
N PRO A 49 13.92 1.90 1.92
CA PRO A 49 13.70 2.88 2.99
C PRO A 49 12.25 3.34 3.07
N TYR A 50 11.93 4.02 4.16
CA TYR A 50 10.64 4.70 4.32
C TYR A 50 10.51 5.80 3.27
N SER A 51 9.36 5.85 2.62
CA SER A 51 9.03 6.95 1.71
C SER A 51 7.52 7.05 1.53
N ILE A 52 7.07 8.21 1.10
CA ILE A 52 5.68 8.45 0.72
C ILE A 52 5.69 8.98 -0.70
N ASP A 53 5.04 8.27 -1.59
CA ASP A 53 5.03 8.60 -3.01
C ASP A 53 3.62 8.83 -3.51
N ASP A 54 3.46 9.77 -4.44
CA ASP A 54 2.22 9.92 -5.19
C ASP A 54 2.36 9.08 -6.46
N VAL A 55 1.43 8.15 -6.65
CA VAL A 55 1.50 7.15 -7.70
C VAL A 55 0.22 7.20 -8.52
N LYS A 56 0.33 6.96 -9.82
CA LYS A 56 -0.82 6.79 -10.69
C LYS A 56 -0.92 5.35 -11.15
N THR A 57 -2.13 4.83 -11.15
CA THR A 57 -2.40 3.52 -11.72
C THR A 57 -2.34 3.57 -13.24
N VAL A 58 -2.37 2.42 -13.89
CA VAL A 58 -2.43 2.33 -15.34
C VAL A 58 -3.65 3.05 -15.88
N ALA A 59 -4.76 2.99 -15.15
CA ALA A 59 -6.00 3.67 -15.53
C ALA A 59 -5.99 5.17 -15.23
N GLY A 60 -4.91 5.70 -14.64
CA GLY A 60 -4.77 7.13 -14.38
C GLY A 60 -5.26 7.59 -13.02
N LYS A 61 -5.66 6.68 -12.14
CA LYS A 61 -6.09 7.03 -10.79
C LYS A 61 -4.87 7.32 -9.91
N SER A 62 -4.91 8.46 -9.20
CA SER A 62 -3.85 8.84 -8.28
C SER A 62 -4.12 8.29 -6.89
N PHE A 63 -3.07 7.82 -6.24
CA PHE A 63 -3.15 7.42 -4.84
C PHE A 63 -1.80 7.65 -4.17
N ARG A 64 -1.83 7.70 -2.84
CA ARG A 64 -0.62 7.86 -2.04
C ARG A 64 -0.14 6.49 -1.60
N LEU A 65 1.14 6.21 -1.83
CA LEU A 65 1.76 4.96 -1.44
C LEU A 65 2.78 5.22 -0.33
N ILE A 66 2.56 4.59 0.81
CA ILE A 66 3.49 4.64 1.93
C ILE A 66 4.36 3.39 1.85
N ASN A 67 5.65 3.58 1.67
CA ASN A 67 6.63 2.49 1.65
C ASN A 67 7.28 2.39 3.02
N LEU A 68 7.18 1.22 3.65
CA LEU A 68 7.70 0.96 4.98
C LEU A 68 8.76 -0.13 4.94
N PRO A 69 9.93 0.08 5.56
CA PRO A 69 10.88 -1.00 5.75
C PRO A 69 10.30 -2.13 6.60
N PHE A 70 10.80 -3.34 6.42
CA PHE A 70 10.33 -4.52 7.14
C PHE A 70 10.30 -4.35 8.65
N TYR A 71 11.27 -3.65 9.21
CA TYR A 71 11.35 -3.54 10.67
C TYR A 71 10.22 -2.67 11.26
N TYR A 72 9.40 -2.02 10.44
CA TYR A 72 8.21 -1.32 10.91
C TYR A 72 6.97 -2.20 10.96
N LEU A 73 7.07 -3.45 10.54
CA LEU A 73 5.89 -4.32 10.46
C LEU A 73 5.18 -4.46 11.82
N GLY A 74 5.94 -4.58 12.91
CA GLY A 74 5.38 -4.68 14.25
C GLY A 74 4.73 -3.39 14.74
N SER A 75 5.03 -2.25 14.13
CA SER A 75 4.46 -0.95 14.48
C SER A 75 3.35 -0.52 13.53
N LEU A 76 2.97 -1.39 12.58
CA LEU A 76 2.03 -1.04 11.54
C LEU A 76 0.69 -0.52 12.06
N PRO A 77 0.06 -1.12 13.08
CA PRO A 77 -1.20 -0.60 13.59
C PRO A 77 -1.10 0.84 14.09
N LYS A 78 -0.01 1.20 14.74
CA LYS A 78 0.21 2.59 15.20
C LYS A 78 0.37 3.55 14.03
N ILE A 79 1.13 3.14 13.03
CA ILE A 79 1.38 3.96 11.85
C ILE A 79 0.08 4.21 11.10
N LEU A 80 -0.72 3.18 10.89
CA LEU A 80 -1.99 3.30 10.19
C LEU A 80 -3.00 4.12 10.98
N ALA A 81 -2.98 4.03 12.30
CA ALA A 81 -3.88 4.82 13.14
C ALA A 81 -3.57 6.32 13.10
N SER A 82 -2.32 6.67 12.81
CA SER A 82 -1.88 8.06 12.79
C SER A 82 -2.05 8.76 11.42
N ILE A 83 -2.40 8.01 10.41
CA ILE A 83 -2.56 8.54 9.04
C ILE A 83 -3.84 9.33 8.86
#